data_4911eda88362d26723aec8a67fe02984
#
_entry.id   4911eda88362d26723aec8a67fe02984
#
_cell.length_a   1.000
_cell.length_b   1.000
_cell.length_c   1.000
_cell.angle_alpha   90.00
_cell.angle_beta   90.00
_cell.angle_gamma   90.00
#
_symmetry.space_group_name_H-M   'P 1'
#
loop_
_entity.id
_entity.type
_entity.pdbx_description
1 polymer ?
#
loop_
_entity_poly.entity_id
_entity_poly.type
_entity_poly.pdbx_seq_one_letter_code
_entity_poly.pdbx_strand_id
1 'polypeptide(L)'
;MVYYVGLLAGSNDLKLLEETKEGRNINRHYYTKAEVAKEVQRPVVANLLQLLTWRNEFAAFDLDGSIEVTTPSDTTIKIVRTDAAGQNEAVLVADAANKTFTITANGQVVMEQN
;
A
#
# COMPACT_ATOMS: atom_id res chain seq x y z
N MET A 1 -4.18 3.36 9.71
CA MET A 1 -3.91 4.80 9.46
C MET A 1 -2.66 4.92 8.63
N VAL A 2 -2.68 5.68 7.54
CA VAL A 2 -1.50 5.96 6.71
C VAL A 2 -1.05 7.39 6.97
N TYR A 3 0.21 7.54 7.40
CA TYR A 3 0.79 8.86 7.66
C TYR A 3 1.29 9.47 6.34
N TYR A 4 1.18 10.79 6.16
CA TYR A 4 1.42 11.44 4.86
C TYR A 4 2.84 11.23 4.30
N VAL A 5 3.89 11.17 5.14
CA VAL A 5 5.24 10.88 4.67
C VAL A 5 5.34 9.46 4.09
N GLY A 6 4.68 8.49 4.73
CA GLY A 6 4.57 7.13 4.20
C GLY A 6 3.73 7.06 2.93
N LEU A 7 2.61 7.81 2.87
CA LEU A 7 1.76 7.89 1.68
C LEU A 7 2.52 8.44 0.46
N LEU A 8 3.39 9.42 0.68
CA LEU A 8 4.23 10.00 -0.37
C LEU A 8 5.55 9.26 -0.59
N ALA A 9 5.73 8.08 0.04
CA ALA A 9 6.97 7.30 -0.01
C ALA A 9 8.21 8.16 0.27
N GLY A 10 8.11 9.03 1.29
CA GLY A 10 9.16 9.97 1.67
C GLY A 10 10.31 9.28 2.39
N SER A 11 11.50 9.85 2.24
CA SER A 11 12.70 9.44 2.99
C SER A 11 12.79 10.18 4.32
N ASN A 12 13.71 9.72 5.19
CA ASN A 12 14.03 10.41 6.42
C ASN A 12 14.60 11.80 6.16
N ASP A 13 14.11 12.79 6.89
CA ASP A 13 14.60 14.18 6.85
C ASP A 13 15.66 14.40 7.93
N LEU A 14 16.90 14.10 7.60
CA LEU A 14 18.04 14.26 8.52
C LEU A 14 18.29 15.73 8.86
N LYS A 15 18.01 16.65 7.93
CA LYS A 15 18.16 18.08 8.15
C LYS A 15 17.20 18.57 9.22
N LEU A 16 15.92 18.21 9.11
CA LEU A 16 14.89 18.55 10.10
C LEU A 16 15.23 17.95 11.48
N LEU A 17 15.76 16.72 11.51
CA LEU A 17 16.24 16.09 12.73
C LEU A 17 17.39 16.90 13.38
N GLU A 18 18.37 17.31 12.60
CA GLU A 18 19.52 18.09 13.09
C GLU A 18 19.14 19.48 13.59
N GLU A 19 18.22 20.15 12.90
CA GLU A 19 17.72 21.47 13.29
C GLU A 19 16.90 21.44 14.57
N THR A 20 16.05 20.45 14.72
CA THR A 20 15.10 20.38 15.87
C THR A 20 15.60 19.57 17.05
N LYS A 21 16.59 18.68 16.84
CA LYS A 21 17.08 17.70 17.83
C LYS A 21 16.00 16.78 18.41
N GLU A 22 14.85 16.66 17.72
CA GLU A 22 13.74 15.79 18.11
C GLU A 22 13.68 14.55 17.22
N GLY A 23 13.96 13.37 17.76
CA GLY A 23 14.02 12.10 17.01
C GLY A 23 12.79 11.80 16.16
N ARG A 24 11.59 12.18 16.62
CA ARG A 24 10.32 12.01 15.87
C ARG A 24 10.28 12.80 14.56
N ASN A 25 11.08 13.87 14.42
CA ASN A 25 11.04 14.73 13.24
C ASN A 25 11.77 14.13 12.05
N ILE A 26 12.55 13.07 12.24
CA ILE A 26 13.25 12.37 11.16
C ILE A 26 12.31 11.91 10.02
N ASN A 27 11.05 11.58 10.35
CA ASN A 27 10.04 11.15 9.39
C ASN A 27 8.83 12.10 9.29
N ARG A 28 9.05 13.39 9.54
CA ARG A 28 8.01 14.42 9.54
C ARG A 28 8.34 15.59 8.62
N HIS A 29 8.91 15.30 7.46
CA HIS A 29 9.17 16.33 6.45
C HIS A 29 7.91 17.17 6.17
N TYR A 30 8.06 18.48 6.14
CA TYR A 30 6.98 19.42 5.83
C TYR A 30 6.93 19.70 4.33
N TYR A 31 6.01 19.04 3.64
CA TYR A 31 5.84 19.20 2.19
C TYR A 31 5.16 20.51 1.82
N THR A 32 5.74 21.21 0.86
CA THR A 32 5.07 22.30 0.16
C THR A 32 4.06 21.73 -0.86
N LYS A 33 3.11 22.56 -1.33
CA LYS A 33 2.17 22.13 -2.38
C LYS A 33 2.87 21.67 -3.66
N ALA A 34 3.99 22.33 -4.02
CA ALA A 34 4.78 21.97 -5.20
C ALA A 34 5.46 20.61 -5.04
N GLU A 35 6.01 20.31 -3.87
CA GLU A 35 6.57 18.99 -3.56
C GLU A 35 5.49 17.90 -3.62
N VAL A 36 4.33 18.10 -2.99
CA VAL A 36 3.22 17.14 -3.07
C VAL A 36 2.83 16.89 -4.53
N ALA A 37 2.67 17.94 -5.33
CA ALA A 37 2.32 17.81 -6.75
C ALA A 37 3.36 17.01 -7.55
N LYS A 38 4.62 17.08 -7.18
CA LYS A 38 5.71 16.27 -7.77
C LYS A 38 5.68 14.82 -7.25
N GLU A 39 5.56 14.63 -5.93
CA GLU A 39 5.62 13.32 -5.31
C GLU A 39 4.46 12.40 -5.75
N VAL A 40 3.25 12.94 -5.96
CA VAL A 40 2.10 12.14 -6.44
C VAL A 40 2.26 11.63 -7.88
N GLN A 41 3.22 12.17 -8.65
CA GLN A 41 3.55 11.68 -9.99
C GLN A 41 4.53 10.50 -9.97
N ARG A 42 5.18 10.23 -8.85
CA ARG A 42 6.09 9.08 -8.74
C ARG A 42 5.29 7.78 -8.85
N PRO A 43 5.77 6.79 -9.65
CA PRO A 43 5.02 5.54 -9.85
C PRO A 43 4.63 4.83 -8.55
N VAL A 44 5.54 4.76 -7.58
CA VAL A 44 5.26 4.12 -6.28
C VAL A 44 4.12 4.81 -5.53
N VAL A 45 4.03 6.14 -5.57
CA VAL A 45 2.98 6.92 -4.92
C VAL A 45 1.67 6.80 -5.70
N ALA A 46 1.72 6.95 -7.03
CA ALA A 46 0.56 6.80 -7.90
C ALA A 46 -0.08 5.43 -7.76
N ASN A 47 0.73 4.36 -7.77
CA ASN A 47 0.25 2.99 -7.58
C ASN A 47 -0.37 2.78 -6.19
N LEU A 48 0.24 3.33 -5.14
CA LEU A 48 -0.33 3.24 -3.79
C LEU A 48 -1.67 3.96 -3.69
N LEU A 49 -1.80 5.16 -4.27
CA LEU A 49 -3.05 5.92 -4.30
C LEU A 49 -4.14 5.15 -5.09
N GLN A 50 -3.78 4.57 -6.24
CA GLN A 50 -4.68 3.73 -7.02
C GLN A 50 -5.15 2.51 -6.22
N LEU A 51 -4.24 1.83 -5.53
CA LEU A 51 -4.57 0.69 -4.67
C LEU A 51 -5.52 1.07 -3.54
N LEU A 52 -5.29 2.20 -2.87
CA LEU A 52 -6.15 2.70 -1.80
C LEU A 52 -7.55 3.07 -2.32
N THR A 53 -7.64 3.69 -3.50
CA THR A 53 -8.93 4.00 -4.15
C THR A 53 -9.69 2.71 -4.46
N TRP A 54 -9.04 1.77 -5.17
CA TRP A 54 -9.64 0.48 -5.48
C TRP A 54 -10.10 -0.27 -4.23
N ARG A 55 -9.26 -0.32 -3.19
CA ARG A 55 -9.62 -0.96 -1.92
C ARG A 55 -10.86 -0.36 -1.28
N ASN A 56 -11.09 0.95 -1.42
CA ASN A 56 -12.25 1.62 -0.84
C ASN A 56 -13.55 1.39 -1.63
N GLU A 57 -13.43 1.02 -2.90
CA GLU A 57 -14.58 0.87 -3.81
C GLU A 57 -14.97 -0.59 -4.04
N PHE A 58 -14.03 -1.53 -3.91
CA PHE A 58 -14.26 -2.92 -4.23
C PHE A 58 -14.92 -3.68 -3.09
N ALA A 59 -16.03 -4.35 -3.38
CA ALA A 59 -16.92 -4.98 -2.38
C ALA A 59 -16.25 -6.09 -1.55
N ALA A 60 -15.19 -6.74 -2.03
CA ALA A 60 -14.45 -7.75 -1.26
C ALA A 60 -13.84 -7.21 0.05
N PHE A 61 -13.74 -5.87 0.20
CA PHE A 61 -13.25 -5.21 1.42
C PHE A 61 -14.36 -4.83 2.40
N ASP A 62 -15.53 -5.45 2.28
CA ASP A 62 -16.61 -5.38 3.24
C ASP A 62 -16.11 -5.71 4.66
N LEU A 63 -16.58 -4.93 5.67
CA LEU A 63 -16.19 -5.11 7.07
C LEU A 63 -16.74 -6.44 7.64
N ASP A 64 -17.89 -6.88 7.15
CA ASP A 64 -18.53 -8.13 7.55
C ASP A 64 -18.03 -9.35 6.73
N GLY A 65 -17.13 -9.10 5.77
CA GLY A 65 -16.49 -10.13 4.97
C GLY A 65 -15.39 -10.89 5.71
N SER A 66 -14.78 -11.86 5.03
CA SER A 66 -13.70 -12.68 5.58
C SER A 66 -12.31 -12.24 5.08
N ILE A 67 -11.30 -12.61 5.85
CA ILE A 67 -9.90 -12.51 5.45
C ILE A 67 -9.20 -13.84 5.76
N GLU A 68 -8.47 -14.37 4.78
CA GLU A 68 -7.62 -15.53 4.94
C GLU A 68 -6.20 -15.15 4.58
N VAL A 69 -5.23 -15.52 5.43
CA VAL A 69 -3.81 -15.26 5.20
C VAL A 69 -3.07 -16.58 5.27
N THR A 70 -2.31 -16.88 4.23
CA THR A 70 -1.45 -18.07 4.15
C THR A 70 -0.04 -17.70 3.71
N THR A 71 0.93 -18.53 4.09
CA THR A 71 2.33 -18.42 3.69
C THR A 71 2.73 -19.67 2.90
N PRO A 72 2.50 -19.70 1.56
CA PRO A 72 2.81 -20.86 0.73
C PRO A 72 4.29 -21.26 0.73
N SER A 73 5.18 -20.32 1.03
CA SER A 73 6.61 -20.54 1.25
C SER A 73 7.16 -19.55 2.29
N ASP A 74 8.45 -19.67 2.64
CA ASP A 74 9.12 -18.76 3.60
C ASP A 74 9.19 -17.31 3.10
N THR A 75 9.03 -17.07 1.80
CA THR A 75 9.12 -15.74 1.17
C THR A 75 7.81 -15.24 0.59
N THR A 76 6.79 -16.10 0.52
CA THR A 76 5.52 -15.78 -0.15
C THR A 76 4.39 -15.64 0.87
N ILE A 77 3.64 -14.55 0.75
CA ILE A 77 2.37 -14.35 1.45
C ILE A 77 1.21 -14.33 0.45
N LYS A 78 0.11 -14.99 0.80
CA LYS A 78 -1.17 -14.89 0.10
C LYS A 78 -2.23 -14.37 1.06
N ILE A 79 -2.95 -13.32 0.64
CA ILE A 79 -4.08 -12.75 1.38
C ILE A 79 -5.31 -12.82 0.49
N VAL A 80 -6.38 -13.39 1.00
CA VAL A 80 -7.68 -13.46 0.34
C VAL A 80 -8.70 -12.66 1.16
N ARG A 81 -9.39 -11.74 0.51
CA ARG A 81 -10.53 -11.00 1.07
C ARG A 81 -11.78 -11.41 0.29
N THR A 82 -12.85 -11.72 1.00
CA THR A 82 -14.14 -12.08 0.40
C THR A 82 -15.26 -11.30 1.08
N ASP A 83 -16.19 -10.73 0.33
CA ASP A 83 -17.35 -10.04 0.90
C ASP A 83 -18.23 -11.01 1.70
N ALA A 84 -19.15 -10.47 2.50
CA ALA A 84 -20.05 -11.28 3.34
C ALA A 84 -20.95 -12.21 2.53
N ALA A 85 -21.28 -11.85 1.29
CA ALA A 85 -22.12 -12.67 0.39
C ALA A 85 -21.32 -13.75 -0.35
N GLY A 86 -19.98 -13.74 -0.28
CA GLY A 86 -19.10 -14.67 -1.01
C GLY A 86 -19.10 -14.47 -2.52
N GLN A 87 -19.48 -13.28 -2.99
CA GLN A 87 -19.60 -12.98 -4.42
C GLN A 87 -18.39 -12.24 -5.01
N ASN A 88 -17.66 -11.51 -4.16
CA ASN A 88 -16.51 -10.74 -4.58
C ASN A 88 -15.27 -11.18 -3.80
N GLU A 89 -14.20 -11.44 -4.54
CA GLU A 89 -12.92 -11.89 -4.00
C GLU A 89 -11.77 -10.98 -4.46
N ALA A 90 -10.94 -10.54 -3.52
CA ALA A 90 -9.65 -9.88 -3.78
C ALA A 90 -8.53 -10.79 -3.28
N VAL A 91 -7.55 -11.08 -4.13
CA VAL A 91 -6.39 -11.90 -3.77
C VAL A 91 -5.11 -11.12 -4.01
N LEU A 92 -4.27 -11.05 -2.99
CA LEU A 92 -2.87 -10.64 -3.10
C LEU A 92 -1.99 -11.89 -2.98
N VAL A 93 -1.05 -12.04 -3.91
CA VAL A 93 0.10 -12.93 -3.77
C VAL A 93 1.35 -12.08 -3.89
N ALA A 94 2.23 -12.12 -2.87
CA ALA A 94 3.48 -11.36 -2.88
C ALA A 94 4.66 -12.25 -2.51
N ASP A 95 5.77 -12.14 -3.25
CA ASP A 95 7.04 -12.81 -2.97
C ASP A 95 8.09 -11.76 -2.60
N ALA A 96 8.49 -11.78 -1.32
CA ALA A 96 9.45 -10.83 -0.77
C ALA A 96 10.88 -11.06 -1.30
N ALA A 97 11.25 -12.30 -1.65
CA ALA A 97 12.59 -12.61 -2.17
C ALA A 97 12.76 -12.03 -3.57
N ASN A 98 11.76 -12.19 -4.43
CA ASN A 98 11.77 -11.69 -5.79
C ASN A 98 11.25 -10.25 -5.92
N LYS A 99 10.68 -9.69 -4.84
CA LYS A 99 10.04 -8.36 -4.81
C LYS A 99 8.93 -8.22 -5.85
N THR A 100 8.18 -9.29 -6.05
CA THR A 100 7.06 -9.36 -7.00
C THR A 100 5.74 -9.46 -6.27
N PHE A 101 4.66 -9.00 -6.89
CA PHE A 101 3.30 -9.21 -6.39
C PHE A 101 2.28 -9.22 -7.52
N THR A 102 1.15 -9.87 -7.26
CA THR A 102 -0.04 -9.81 -8.10
C THR A 102 -1.26 -9.61 -7.24
N ILE A 103 -2.12 -8.67 -7.64
CA ILE A 103 -3.43 -8.44 -7.03
C ILE A 103 -4.50 -8.76 -8.06
N THR A 104 -5.46 -9.59 -7.69
CA THR A 104 -6.61 -9.92 -8.54
C THR A 104 -7.93 -9.54 -7.87
N ALA A 105 -8.93 -9.20 -8.69
CA ALA A 105 -10.32 -9.01 -8.32
C ALA A 105 -11.17 -9.99 -9.12
N ASN A 106 -11.87 -10.90 -8.46
CA ASN A 106 -12.67 -11.96 -9.10
C ASN A 106 -11.89 -12.71 -10.19
N GLY A 107 -10.59 -13.00 -9.92
CA GLY A 107 -9.71 -13.71 -10.83
C GLY A 107 -9.05 -12.85 -11.94
N GLN A 108 -9.41 -11.59 -12.06
CA GLN A 108 -8.80 -10.66 -13.04
C GLN A 108 -7.70 -9.82 -12.39
N VAL A 109 -6.55 -9.68 -13.07
CA VAL A 109 -5.43 -8.88 -12.56
C VAL A 109 -5.82 -7.40 -12.51
N VAL A 110 -5.66 -6.80 -11.33
CA VAL A 110 -5.88 -5.36 -11.07
C VAL A 110 -4.56 -4.62 -11.04
N MET A 111 -3.55 -5.22 -10.42
CA MET A 111 -2.21 -4.64 -10.29
C MET A 111 -1.18 -5.77 -10.16
N GLU A 112 -0.01 -5.59 -10.78
CA GLU A 112 1.11 -6.51 -10.65
C GLU A 112 2.45 -5.80 -10.74
N GLN A 113 3.46 -6.43 -10.16
CA GLN A 113 4.88 -6.12 -10.34
C GLN A 113 5.62 -7.44 -10.53
N ASN A 114 6.23 -7.58 -11.68
CA ASN A 114 7.02 -8.74 -12.09
C ASN A 114 8.52 -8.44 -11.96
#